data_c6a94d0d591120db3af0b835907c6e58
#
_entry.id   c6a94d0d591120db3af0b835907c6e58
#
_cell.length_a   1.000
_cell.length_b   1.000
_cell.length_c   1.000
_cell.angle_alpha   90.00
_cell.angle_beta   90.00
_cell.angle_gamma   90.00
#
_symmetry.space_group_name_H-M   'P 1'
#
loop_
_entity.id
_entity.type
_entity.pdbx_description
1 polymer ?
#
loop_
_entity_poly.entity_id
_entity_poly.type
_entity_poly.pdbx_seq_one_letter_code
_entity_poly.pdbx_strand_id
1 'polypeptide(L)'
;MSRVEQGDLLRIDSFKNPVLVVSNNFFDQSGMALVCPVLKNALEGPLHIQLKESPVEGYVLCEQVRYVDLTMRRFSKLSATHYYDIMDISDAVMSMFDYQHS
;
A
#
# COMPACT_ATOMS: atom_id res chain seq x y z
N MET A 1 20.06 -2.31 -7.60
CA MET A 1 18.64 -2.08 -7.85
C MET A 1 17.84 -2.53 -6.64
N SER A 2 17.14 -1.61 -5.99
CA SER A 2 16.39 -1.96 -4.80
C SER A 2 15.12 -2.72 -5.19
N ARG A 3 14.90 -3.82 -4.51
CA ARG A 3 13.74 -4.66 -4.71
C ARG A 3 12.60 -4.15 -3.87
N VAL A 4 11.43 -4.00 -4.49
CA VAL A 4 10.22 -3.62 -3.80
C VAL A 4 9.54 -4.88 -3.25
N GLU A 5 9.08 -4.80 -2.01
CA GLU A 5 8.42 -5.91 -1.35
C GLU A 5 7.09 -5.47 -0.77
N GLN A 6 6.19 -6.44 -0.58
CA GLN A 6 4.91 -6.17 0.07
C GLN A 6 5.15 -5.55 1.45
N GLY A 7 4.44 -4.48 1.74
CA GLY A 7 4.59 -3.75 3.00
C GLY A 7 5.57 -2.60 2.93
N ASP A 8 6.29 -2.43 1.84
CA ASP A 8 7.20 -1.30 1.68
C ASP A 8 6.41 0.00 1.55
N LEU A 9 6.88 1.02 2.25
CA LEU A 9 6.36 2.38 2.15
C LEU A 9 7.28 3.16 1.22
N LEU A 10 6.69 3.68 0.16
CA LEU A 10 7.44 4.35 -0.90
C LEU A 10 6.99 5.80 -1.06
N ARG A 11 7.97 6.64 -1.38
CA ARG A 11 7.70 7.95 -1.94
C ARG A 11 7.97 7.87 -3.44
N ILE A 12 6.93 8.08 -4.23
CA ILE A 12 7.04 8.04 -5.69
C ILE A 12 6.97 9.48 -6.19
N ASP A 13 7.92 9.85 -7.05
CA ASP A 13 7.91 11.16 -7.69
C ASP A 13 6.59 11.34 -8.45
N SER A 14 6.05 12.52 -8.44
CA SER A 14 4.75 12.86 -9.00
C SER A 14 3.54 12.43 -8.15
N PHE A 15 3.73 11.63 -7.11
CA PHE A 15 2.64 11.29 -6.18
C PHE A 15 2.70 12.25 -4.98
N LYS A 16 1.55 12.79 -4.62
CA LYS A 16 1.45 13.75 -3.53
C LYS A 16 1.75 13.12 -2.17
N ASN A 17 1.31 11.89 -1.96
CA ASN A 17 1.39 11.20 -0.68
C ASN A 17 2.24 9.94 -0.79
N PRO A 18 2.82 9.48 0.32
CA PRO A 18 3.45 8.16 0.33
C PRO A 18 2.45 7.08 -0.02
N VAL A 19 2.95 5.95 -0.49
CA VAL A 19 2.13 4.80 -0.82
C VAL A 19 2.68 3.56 -0.15
N LEU A 20 1.77 2.62 0.14
CA LEU A 20 2.12 1.31 0.66
C LEU A 20 1.96 0.26 -0.44
N VAL A 21 2.98 -0.58 -0.61
CA VAL A 21 2.90 -1.69 -1.54
C VAL A 21 2.06 -2.80 -0.91
N VAL A 22 0.94 -3.13 -1.55
CA VAL A 22 0.00 -4.14 -1.04
C VAL A 22 0.03 -5.44 -1.82
N SER A 23 0.58 -5.44 -3.04
CA SER A 23 0.73 -6.64 -3.84
C SER A 23 1.83 -7.55 -3.27
N ASN A 24 1.71 -8.85 -3.51
CA ASN A 24 2.70 -9.79 -3.02
C ASN A 24 4.01 -9.70 -3.80
N ASN A 25 5.06 -10.29 -3.23
CA ASN A 25 6.40 -10.18 -3.80
C ASN A 25 6.53 -10.84 -5.17
N PHE A 26 5.76 -11.87 -5.42
CA PHE A 26 5.76 -12.51 -6.74
C PHE A 26 5.31 -11.55 -7.83
N PHE A 27 4.23 -10.81 -7.55
CA PHE A 27 3.73 -9.78 -8.47
C PHE A 27 4.77 -8.65 -8.62
N ASP A 28 5.37 -8.24 -7.51
CA ASP A 28 6.29 -7.11 -7.48
C ASP A 28 7.58 -7.37 -8.25
N GLN A 29 7.94 -8.64 -8.49
CA GLN A 29 9.12 -8.98 -9.27
C GLN A 29 9.05 -8.53 -10.72
N SER A 30 7.87 -8.27 -11.22
CA SER A 30 7.69 -7.79 -12.60
C SER A 30 8.04 -6.31 -12.78
N GLY A 31 8.29 -5.59 -11.68
CA GLY A 31 8.46 -4.14 -11.69
C GLY A 31 7.15 -3.39 -11.55
N MET A 32 6.05 -4.10 -11.50
CA MET A 32 4.72 -3.54 -11.27
C MET A 32 4.34 -3.73 -9.81
N ALA A 33 3.47 -2.88 -9.30
CA ALA A 33 2.99 -3.03 -7.94
C ALA A 33 1.57 -2.47 -7.81
N LEU A 34 0.80 -3.06 -6.91
CA LEU A 34 -0.44 -2.47 -6.43
C LEU A 34 -0.12 -1.70 -5.18
N VAL A 35 -0.51 -0.44 -5.14
CA VAL A 35 -0.20 0.45 -4.02
C VAL A 35 -1.45 1.16 -3.54
N CYS A 36 -1.46 1.49 -2.25
CA CYS A 36 -2.51 2.30 -1.63
C CYS A 36 -1.89 3.57 -1.06
N PRO A 37 -2.54 4.73 -1.21
CA PRO A 37 -2.02 5.96 -0.64
C PRO A 37 -2.12 5.95 0.89
N VAL A 38 -1.19 6.65 1.53
CA VAL A 38 -1.18 6.84 2.98
C VAL A 38 -1.42 8.32 3.24
N LEU A 39 -2.54 8.63 3.89
CA LEU A 39 -2.93 9.99 4.20
C LEU A 39 -2.95 10.19 5.71
N LYS A 40 -2.38 11.31 6.14
CA LYS A 40 -2.27 11.63 7.55
C LYS A 40 -3.61 11.89 8.21
N ASN A 41 -4.52 12.53 7.49
CA ASN A 41 -5.83 12.95 7.99
C ASN A 41 -6.93 12.33 7.15
N ALA A 42 -7.22 11.06 7.39
CA ALA A 42 -8.32 10.37 6.74
C ALA A 42 -9.37 10.01 7.78
N LEU A 43 -10.62 9.84 7.32
CA LEU A 43 -11.69 9.39 8.20
C LEU A 43 -11.50 7.91 8.52
N GLU A 44 -11.80 7.54 9.75
CA GLU A 44 -11.80 6.13 10.12
C GLU A 44 -12.88 5.37 9.36
N GLY A 45 -12.59 4.12 9.06
CA GLY A 45 -13.53 3.24 8.37
C GLY A 45 -12.92 1.88 8.12
N PRO A 46 -13.72 0.91 7.68
CA PRO A 46 -13.22 -0.46 7.50
C PRO A 46 -12.16 -0.59 6.42
N LEU A 47 -12.09 0.35 5.49
CA LEU A 47 -11.09 0.34 4.41
C LEU A 47 -9.97 1.37 4.65
N HIS A 48 -9.98 2.05 5.78
CA HIS A 48 -8.94 3.02 6.15
C HIS A 48 -8.19 2.47 7.36
N ILE A 49 -7.04 1.86 7.13
CA ILE A 49 -6.28 1.16 8.16
C ILE A 49 -5.18 2.07 8.66
N GLN A 50 -5.21 2.37 9.96
CA GLN A 50 -4.19 3.19 10.58
C GLN A 50 -2.88 2.42 10.72
N LEU A 51 -1.78 3.04 10.32
CA LEU A 51 -0.45 2.49 10.54
C LEU A 51 -0.06 2.73 12.00
N LYS A 52 0.18 1.65 12.75
CA LYS A 52 0.38 1.73 14.20
C LYS A 52 1.84 1.69 14.61
N GLU A 53 2.66 0.96 13.86
CA GLU A 53 4.07 0.74 14.23
C GLU A 53 5.01 1.13 13.11
N SER A 54 4.63 2.13 12.33
CA SER A 54 5.42 2.63 11.22
C SER A 54 5.95 4.03 11.54
N PRO A 55 7.16 4.38 11.09
CA PRO A 55 7.62 5.77 11.18
C PRO A 55 6.82 6.72 10.29
N VAL A 56 6.07 6.20 9.32
CA VAL A 56 5.15 6.99 8.51
C VAL A 56 3.78 6.95 9.18
N GLU A 57 3.28 8.09 9.63
CA GLU A 57 1.97 8.20 10.25
C GLU A 57 0.88 8.34 9.19
N GLY A 58 -0.28 7.77 9.46
CA GLY A 58 -1.44 7.97 8.64
C GLY A 58 -2.30 6.74 8.48
N TYR A 59 -3.26 6.86 7.60
CA TYR A 59 -4.20 5.80 7.25
C TYR A 59 -3.93 5.34 5.83
N VAL A 60 -3.89 4.03 5.65
CA VAL A 60 -3.81 3.43 4.32
C VAL A 60 -5.22 3.36 3.76
N LEU A 61 -5.44 4.02 2.62
CA LEU A 61 -6.76 4.06 1.98
C LEU A 61 -6.88 2.88 1.02
N CYS A 62 -7.40 1.78 1.52
CA CYS A 62 -7.42 0.51 0.79
C CYS A 62 -8.30 0.54 -0.45
N GLU A 63 -9.40 1.35 -0.43
CA GLU A 63 -10.27 1.49 -1.59
C GLU A 63 -9.63 2.28 -2.74
N GLN A 64 -8.52 2.94 -2.49
CA GLN A 64 -7.79 3.69 -3.51
C GLN A 64 -6.58 2.93 -4.03
N VAL A 65 -6.66 1.62 -3.98
CA VAL A 65 -5.61 0.76 -4.55
C VAL A 65 -5.46 1.05 -6.04
N ARG A 66 -4.21 1.15 -6.50
CA ARG A 66 -3.93 1.43 -7.90
C ARG A 66 -2.69 0.67 -8.37
N TYR A 67 -2.68 0.40 -9.65
CA TYR A 67 -1.59 -0.27 -10.33
C TYR A 67 -0.54 0.76 -10.74
N VAL A 68 0.72 0.49 -10.44
CA VAL A 68 1.82 1.41 -10.75
C VAL A 68 2.97 0.64 -11.39
N ASP A 69 3.50 1.20 -12.47
CA ASP A 69 4.71 0.70 -13.10
C ASP A 69 5.92 1.40 -12.48
N LEU A 70 6.61 0.71 -11.59
CA LEU A 70 7.76 1.26 -10.89
C LEU A 70 9.02 1.32 -11.75
N THR A 71 9.02 0.66 -12.93
CA THR A 71 10.14 0.76 -13.86
C THR A 71 10.16 2.12 -14.57
N MET A 72 9.01 2.78 -14.63
CA MET A 72 8.84 4.05 -15.34
C MET A 72 8.83 5.27 -14.41
N ARG A 73 9.01 5.06 -13.11
CA ARG A 73 8.91 6.14 -12.13
C ARG A 73 10.10 6.12 -11.18
N ARG A 74 10.51 7.30 -10.74
CA ARG A 74 11.49 7.41 -9.67
C ARG A 74 10.78 7.25 -8.35
N PHE A 75 11.38 6.48 -7.46
CA PHE A 75 10.83 6.28 -6.14
C PHE A 75 11.96 6.03 -5.14
N SER A 76 11.65 6.21 -3.87
CA SER A 76 12.54 5.87 -2.78
C SER A 76 11.75 5.14 -1.70
N LYS A 77 12.42 4.20 -1.04
CA LYS A 77 11.82 3.47 0.06
C LYS A 77 11.96 4.29 1.33
N LEU A 78 10.83 4.53 2.00
CA LEU A 78 10.80 5.26 3.27
C LEU A 78 10.99 4.32 4.45
N SER A 79 10.29 3.20 4.45
CA SER A 79 10.38 2.20 5.51
C SER A 79 9.60 0.96 5.09
N ALA A 80 9.56 -0.05 5.95
CA ALA A 80 8.70 -1.21 5.79
C ALA A 80 7.62 -1.20 6.88
N THR A 81 6.43 -1.64 6.52
CA THR A 81 5.30 -1.69 7.43
C THR A 81 5.38 -2.95 8.31
N HIS A 82 4.92 -2.83 9.53
CA HIS A 82 4.88 -3.95 10.45
C HIS A 82 3.95 -5.06 9.94
N TYR A 83 4.31 -6.31 10.22
CA TYR A 83 3.62 -7.48 9.70
C TYR A 83 2.11 -7.48 10.00
N TYR A 84 1.72 -7.11 11.22
CA TYR A 84 0.31 -7.11 11.61
C TYR A 84 -0.49 -6.07 10.85
N ASP A 85 0.11 -4.92 10.58
CA ASP A 85 -0.55 -3.90 9.75
C ASP A 85 -0.73 -4.40 8.32
N ILE A 86 0.26 -5.11 7.78
CA ILE A 86 0.16 -5.71 6.44
C ILE A 86 -1.00 -6.69 6.36
N MET A 87 -1.20 -7.53 7.39
CA MET A 87 -2.30 -8.47 7.43
C MET A 87 -3.65 -7.77 7.39
N ASP A 88 -3.82 -6.75 8.21
CA ASP A 88 -5.07 -5.99 8.26
C ASP A 88 -5.36 -5.30 6.93
N ILE A 89 -4.34 -4.71 6.33
CA ILE A 89 -4.46 -4.01 5.06
C ILE A 89 -4.78 -4.99 3.95
N SER A 90 -4.11 -6.13 3.92
CA SER A 90 -4.35 -7.17 2.93
C SER A 90 -5.78 -7.68 3.01
N ASP A 91 -6.28 -7.93 4.23
CA ASP A 91 -7.65 -8.37 4.45
C ASP A 91 -8.66 -7.32 3.97
N ALA A 92 -8.39 -6.04 4.24
CA ALA A 92 -9.26 -4.95 3.80
C ALA A 92 -9.31 -4.85 2.28
N VAL A 93 -8.16 -4.95 1.61
CA VAL A 93 -8.11 -4.91 0.14
C VAL A 93 -8.84 -6.12 -0.44
N MET A 94 -8.61 -7.30 0.11
CA MET A 94 -9.25 -8.53 -0.37
C MET A 94 -10.76 -8.49 -0.18
N SER A 95 -11.25 -7.84 0.88
CA SER A 95 -12.69 -7.79 1.16
C SER A 95 -13.47 -7.07 0.05
N MET A 96 -12.83 -6.20 -0.71
CA MET A 96 -13.49 -5.51 -1.81
C MET A 96 -13.77 -6.42 -3.01
N PHE A 97 -13.13 -7.58 -3.06
CA PHE A 97 -13.25 -8.52 -4.17
C PHE A 97 -14.04 -9.78 -3.80
N ASP A 98 -14.63 -9.81 -2.61
CA ASP A 98 -15.43 -10.94 -2.17
C ASP A 98 -16.66 -11.09 -3.05
N TYR A 99 -16.96 -12.34 -3.44
CA TYR A 99 -18.13 -12.63 -4.24
C TYR A 99 -19.40 -12.37 -3.44
N GLN A 100 -20.31 -11.62 -4.04
CA GLN A 100 -21.58 -11.28 -3.42
C GLN A 100 -22.72 -12.02 -4.09
N HIS A 101 -23.45 -12.80 -3.29
CA HIS A 101 -24.70 -13.40 -3.69
C HIS A 101 -25.82 -12.40 -3.50
N SER A 102 -26.49 -12.07 -4.56
CA SER A 102 -27.67 -11.21 -4.46
C SER A 102 -28.94 -12.07 -4.55
#